data_0f672470396022077096df71ea6ed9ee
#
_entry.id   0f672470396022077096df71ea6ed9ee
#
_cell.length_a   1.000
_cell.length_b   1.000
_cell.length_c   1.000
_cell.angle_alpha   90.00
_cell.angle_beta   90.00
_cell.angle_gamma   90.00
#
_symmetry.space_group_name_H-M   'P 1'
#
loop_
_entity.id
_entity.type
_entity.pdbx_description
1 polymer ?
#
loop_
_entity_poly.entity_id
_entity_poly.type
_entity_poly.pdbx_seq_one_letter_code
_entity_poly.pdbx_strand_id
1 'polypeptide(L)'
;GEVEYGILPVENSCAGSVHEVYDLLMDGDLCIANSADAHIHHDLIGIKGTRLVEIKEVVSHPQALKQCAALISELGLSVIEMSNTAVAVKYVADRNDRSVAAIGSAEAADDYSLEVLKSDIATSRNNTTRFVSVCREPKRSAGADKISIVFSTENVPGSLYRVLAPFASTDMSLTKIESRPIAGSDFDYLFYADLKGDVTDPVVAGVLATLKMQLPCFKLLGNY
;
A
#
# COMPACT_ATOMS: atom_id res chain seq x y z
N GLY A 1 -0.14 -0.24 22.80
CA GLY A 1 0.04 0.98 23.56
C GLY A 1 1.45 1.55 23.62
N GLU A 2 2.42 1.07 22.81
CA GLU A 2 3.79 1.62 22.80
C GLU A 2 3.90 2.89 21.95
N VAL A 3 3.02 3.03 20.94
CA VAL A 3 2.96 4.19 20.04
C VAL A 3 1.53 4.70 19.90
N GLU A 4 1.38 5.98 19.59
CA GLU A 4 0.08 6.62 19.35
C GLU A 4 -0.40 6.39 17.91
N TYR A 5 0.52 6.42 16.94
CA TYR A 5 0.24 6.21 15.52
C TYR A 5 1.10 5.09 14.95
N GLY A 6 0.52 4.34 14.02
CA GLY A 6 1.23 3.43 13.13
C GLY A 6 1.13 3.94 11.68
N ILE A 7 2.11 3.61 10.84
CA ILE A 7 2.08 3.88 9.40
C ILE A 7 2.05 2.56 8.67
N LEU A 8 1.06 2.38 7.79
CA LEU A 8 0.84 1.14 7.03
C LEU A 8 0.68 1.45 5.54
N PRO A 9 1.31 0.66 4.65
CA PRO A 9 1.06 0.74 3.22
C PRO A 9 -0.31 0.12 2.90
N VAL A 10 -1.16 0.81 2.14
CA VAL A 10 -2.49 0.29 1.76
C VAL A 10 -2.60 -0.04 0.28
N GLU A 11 -1.80 0.63 -0.56
CA GLU A 11 -1.88 0.48 -2.00
C GLU A 11 -0.56 0.87 -2.65
N ASN A 12 -0.18 0.13 -3.70
CA ASN A 12 0.92 0.52 -4.57
C ASN A 12 0.42 0.56 -6.02
N SER A 13 0.79 1.61 -6.76
CA SER A 13 0.31 1.83 -8.14
C SER A 13 0.70 0.73 -9.13
N CYS A 14 1.74 -0.06 -8.82
CA CYS A 14 2.22 -1.16 -9.67
C CYS A 14 1.79 -2.54 -9.19
N ALA A 15 1.55 -2.72 -7.87
CA ALA A 15 1.25 -4.01 -7.25
C ALA A 15 -0.21 -4.14 -6.79
N GLY A 16 -0.94 -3.03 -6.74
CA GLY A 16 -2.32 -3.00 -6.24
C GLY A 16 -2.39 -2.87 -4.71
N SER A 17 -3.46 -3.35 -4.14
CA SER A 17 -3.79 -3.21 -2.73
C SER A 17 -3.00 -4.17 -1.84
N VAL A 18 -2.63 -3.68 -0.65
CA VAL A 18 -1.98 -4.48 0.40
C VAL A 18 -3.07 -5.11 1.27
N HIS A 19 -3.48 -6.29 0.89
CA HIS A 19 -4.69 -6.95 1.40
C HIS A 19 -4.64 -7.22 2.91
N GLU A 20 -3.48 -7.62 3.44
CA GLU A 20 -3.30 -7.90 4.86
C GLU A 20 -3.56 -6.66 5.73
N VAL A 21 -3.29 -5.46 5.22
CA VAL A 21 -3.56 -4.21 5.94
C VAL A 21 -5.06 -3.92 6.00
N TYR A 22 -5.79 -4.22 4.93
CA TYR A 22 -7.25 -4.09 4.95
C TYR A 22 -7.91 -5.04 5.95
N ASP A 23 -7.41 -6.28 6.04
CA ASP A 23 -7.88 -7.25 7.02
C ASP A 23 -7.61 -6.76 8.45
N LEU A 24 -6.41 -6.23 8.72
CA LEU A 24 -6.08 -5.62 10.03
C LEU A 24 -6.97 -4.41 10.36
N LEU A 25 -7.30 -3.58 9.38
CA LEU A 25 -8.21 -2.45 9.56
C LEU A 25 -9.65 -2.88 9.83
N MET A 26 -10.08 -4.01 9.27
CA MET A 26 -11.41 -4.57 9.51
C MET A 26 -11.51 -5.18 10.90
N ASP A 27 -10.57 -6.06 11.26
CA ASP A 27 -10.62 -6.89 12.48
C ASP A 27 -10.20 -6.10 13.73
N GLY A 28 -9.37 -5.09 13.57
CA GLY A 28 -8.83 -4.29 14.68
C GLY A 28 -9.66 -3.06 15.04
N ASP A 29 -9.37 -2.48 16.20
CA ASP A 29 -9.93 -1.19 16.66
C ASP A 29 -9.11 0.00 16.12
N LEU A 30 -8.65 -0.09 14.87
CA LEU A 30 -7.86 0.94 14.24
C LEU A 30 -8.71 1.83 13.33
N CYS A 31 -8.42 3.12 13.36
CA CYS A 31 -8.98 4.13 12.47
C CYS A 31 -7.88 4.78 11.65
N ILE A 32 -8.19 5.15 10.40
CA ILE A 32 -7.30 5.93 9.55
C ILE A 32 -7.41 7.39 9.95
N ALA A 33 -6.28 7.99 10.32
CA ALA A 33 -6.20 9.40 10.71
C ALA A 33 -5.71 10.31 9.57
N ASN A 34 -4.91 9.77 8.63
CA ASN A 34 -4.39 10.53 7.48
C ASN A 34 -3.86 9.57 6.40
N SER A 35 -3.59 10.08 5.21
CA SER A 35 -2.88 9.35 4.15
C SER A 35 -1.80 10.22 3.51
N ALA A 36 -0.75 9.55 3.00
CA ALA A 36 0.31 10.17 2.22
C ALA A 36 0.76 9.24 1.11
N ASP A 37 1.06 9.82 -0.04
CA ASP A 37 1.61 9.09 -1.18
C ASP A 37 3.14 9.28 -1.20
N ALA A 38 3.89 8.19 -1.27
CA ALA A 38 5.34 8.20 -1.39
C ALA A 38 5.76 7.61 -2.73
N HIS A 39 6.58 8.32 -3.47
CA HIS A 39 7.19 7.80 -4.68
C HIS A 39 8.32 6.84 -4.32
N ILE A 40 8.29 5.63 -4.87
CA ILE A 40 9.25 4.58 -4.57
C ILE A 40 10.27 4.52 -5.70
N HIS A 41 11.52 4.82 -5.37
CA HIS A 41 12.67 4.67 -6.26
C HIS A 41 13.37 3.36 -6.00
N HIS A 42 13.91 2.78 -7.06
CA HIS A 42 14.75 1.60 -6.98
C HIS A 42 16.10 1.91 -7.60
N ASP A 43 17.15 1.77 -6.81
CA ASP A 43 18.53 1.98 -7.20
C ASP A 43 19.30 0.66 -7.12
N LEU A 44 20.30 0.49 -7.98
CA LEU A 44 21.25 -0.60 -7.89
C LEU A 44 22.38 -0.17 -6.94
N ILE A 45 22.57 -0.93 -5.88
CA ILE A 45 23.44 -0.58 -4.75
C ILE A 45 24.50 -1.66 -4.59
N GLY A 46 25.75 -1.25 -4.42
CA GLY A 46 26.86 -2.18 -4.24
C GLY A 46 27.99 -1.61 -3.41
N ILE A 47 29.05 -2.38 -3.28
CA ILE A 47 30.28 -1.95 -2.58
C ILE A 47 30.91 -0.79 -3.34
N LYS A 48 31.42 0.21 -2.62
CA LYS A 48 32.07 1.40 -3.20
C LYS A 48 33.13 1.06 -4.22
N GLY A 49 33.07 1.72 -5.38
CA GLY A 49 33.99 1.52 -6.50
C GLY A 49 33.74 0.22 -7.29
N THR A 50 32.63 -0.47 -7.11
CA THR A 50 32.23 -1.60 -7.95
C THR A 50 31.77 -1.11 -9.32
N ARG A 51 32.25 -1.74 -10.40
CA ARG A 51 31.77 -1.46 -11.76
C ARG A 51 30.62 -2.41 -12.12
N LEU A 52 29.67 -1.93 -12.91
CA LEU A 52 28.48 -2.72 -13.30
C LEU A 52 28.84 -4.09 -13.92
N VAL A 53 29.96 -4.15 -14.66
CA VAL A 53 30.44 -5.40 -15.30
C VAL A 53 30.96 -6.45 -14.31
N GLU A 54 31.24 -6.09 -13.06
CA GLU A 54 31.69 -7.00 -12.02
C GLU A 54 30.52 -7.71 -11.32
N ILE A 55 29.29 -7.15 -11.44
CA ILE A 55 28.10 -7.68 -10.79
C ILE A 55 27.64 -8.93 -11.55
N LYS A 56 27.36 -9.98 -10.81
CA LYS A 56 26.84 -11.27 -11.30
C LYS A 56 25.50 -11.62 -10.69
N GLU A 57 25.23 -11.07 -9.50
CA GLU A 57 24.09 -11.42 -8.69
C GLU A 57 23.41 -10.16 -8.14
N VAL A 58 22.09 -10.16 -8.12
CA VAL A 58 21.29 -9.08 -7.54
C VAL A 58 20.32 -9.64 -6.52
N VAL A 59 20.20 -8.97 -5.37
CA VAL A 59 19.36 -9.38 -4.26
C VAL A 59 18.32 -8.31 -3.96
N SER A 60 17.06 -8.67 -3.75
CA SER A 60 16.02 -7.78 -3.26
C SER A 60 14.72 -8.51 -2.93
N HIS A 61 13.69 -7.74 -2.53
CA HIS A 61 12.32 -8.24 -2.42
C HIS A 61 11.77 -8.63 -3.82
N PRO A 62 11.00 -9.72 -3.95
CA PRO A 62 10.48 -10.20 -5.25
C PRO A 62 9.80 -9.12 -6.08
N GLN A 63 9.05 -8.23 -5.46
CA GLN A 63 8.38 -7.12 -6.15
C GLN A 63 9.37 -6.12 -6.75
N ALA A 64 10.44 -5.74 -6.04
CA ALA A 64 11.47 -4.83 -6.54
C ALA A 64 12.25 -5.47 -7.69
N LEU A 65 12.57 -6.76 -7.57
CA LEU A 65 13.21 -7.55 -8.65
C LEU A 65 12.35 -7.55 -9.92
N LYS A 66 11.05 -7.81 -9.78
CA LYS A 66 10.11 -7.76 -10.91
C LYS A 66 10.02 -6.37 -11.54
N GLN A 67 10.01 -5.32 -10.73
CA GLN A 67 9.95 -3.94 -11.22
C GLN A 67 11.24 -3.50 -11.95
N CYS A 68 12.38 -4.14 -11.65
CA CYS A 68 13.69 -3.87 -12.26
C CYS A 68 14.12 -4.95 -13.27
N ALA A 69 13.20 -5.81 -13.72
CA ALA A 69 13.50 -6.96 -14.58
C ALA A 69 14.22 -6.60 -15.88
N ALA A 70 13.98 -5.42 -16.45
CA ALA A 70 14.64 -4.94 -17.67
C ALA A 70 16.17 -4.84 -17.47
N LEU A 71 16.62 -4.18 -16.42
CA LEU A 71 18.04 -4.05 -16.11
C LEU A 71 18.67 -5.40 -15.73
N ILE A 72 17.97 -6.21 -14.93
CA ILE A 72 18.43 -7.54 -14.54
C ILE A 72 18.71 -8.40 -15.77
N SER A 73 17.79 -8.37 -16.74
CA SER A 73 17.96 -9.10 -18.01
C SER A 73 19.08 -8.51 -18.88
N GLU A 74 19.17 -7.18 -19.00
CA GLU A 74 20.22 -6.48 -19.76
C GLU A 74 21.62 -6.87 -19.27
N LEU A 75 21.81 -6.92 -17.96
CA LEU A 75 23.09 -7.25 -17.35
C LEU A 75 23.31 -8.76 -17.14
N GLY A 76 22.32 -9.59 -17.42
CA GLY A 76 22.41 -11.07 -17.26
C GLY A 76 22.62 -11.51 -15.82
N LEU A 77 22.03 -10.81 -14.85
CA LEU A 77 22.23 -11.07 -13.41
C LEU A 77 21.42 -12.26 -12.93
N SER A 78 22.01 -13.07 -12.05
CA SER A 78 21.25 -14.02 -11.23
C SER A 78 20.52 -13.29 -10.09
N VAL A 79 19.41 -13.86 -9.63
CA VAL A 79 18.49 -13.22 -8.69
C VAL A 79 18.41 -14.01 -7.38
N ILE A 80 18.51 -13.34 -6.24
CA ILE A 80 18.20 -13.90 -4.93
C ILE A 80 17.07 -13.06 -4.28
N GLU A 81 16.03 -13.75 -3.85
CA GLU A 81 14.90 -13.12 -3.16
C GLU A 81 15.17 -12.94 -1.66
N MET A 82 14.81 -11.78 -1.15
CA MET A 82 14.89 -11.39 0.25
C MET A 82 13.54 -10.92 0.78
N SER A 83 13.36 -10.94 2.10
CA SER A 83 12.09 -10.55 2.74
C SER A 83 11.72 -9.08 2.52
N ASN A 84 12.70 -8.19 2.36
CA ASN A 84 12.51 -6.78 2.00
C ASN A 84 13.79 -6.17 1.42
N THR A 85 13.68 -4.95 0.87
CA THR A 85 14.78 -4.23 0.22
C THR A 85 15.89 -3.82 1.19
N ALA A 86 15.54 -3.44 2.43
CA ALA A 86 16.53 -3.03 3.43
C ALA A 86 17.41 -4.23 3.88
N VAL A 87 16.80 -5.41 4.04
CA VAL A 87 17.53 -6.66 4.32
C VAL A 87 18.48 -6.99 3.18
N ALA A 88 18.08 -6.76 1.93
CA ALA A 88 18.93 -6.99 0.77
C ALA A 88 20.15 -6.04 0.75
N VAL A 89 19.96 -4.77 1.06
CA VAL A 89 21.08 -3.79 1.16
C VAL A 89 22.03 -4.17 2.27
N LYS A 90 21.50 -4.53 3.44
CA LYS A 90 22.31 -5.03 4.56
C LYS A 90 23.10 -6.28 4.19
N TYR A 91 22.49 -7.22 3.48
CA TYR A 91 23.16 -8.46 3.02
C TYR A 91 24.39 -8.15 2.16
N VAL A 92 24.29 -7.19 1.22
CA VAL A 92 25.44 -6.77 0.40
C VAL A 92 26.53 -6.16 1.25
N ALA A 93 26.20 -5.33 2.23
CA ALA A 93 27.16 -4.75 3.16
C ALA A 93 27.90 -5.81 3.97
N ASP A 94 27.15 -6.75 4.57
CA ASP A 94 27.70 -7.82 5.41
C ASP A 94 28.58 -8.80 4.60
N ARG A 95 28.18 -9.11 3.36
CA ARG A 95 28.92 -10.02 2.48
C ARG A 95 30.20 -9.40 1.92
N ASN A 96 30.22 -8.09 1.72
CA ASN A 96 31.38 -7.32 1.23
C ASN A 96 32.00 -7.91 -0.07
N ASP A 97 31.14 -8.34 -1.00
CA ASP A 97 31.49 -8.99 -2.28
C ASP A 97 31.06 -8.10 -3.44
N ARG A 98 31.99 -7.64 -4.27
CA ARG A 98 31.73 -6.77 -5.41
C ARG A 98 30.91 -7.42 -6.53
N SER A 99 30.84 -8.75 -6.53
CA SER A 99 30.01 -9.46 -7.52
C SER A 99 28.51 -9.46 -7.18
N VAL A 100 28.10 -8.93 -6.01
CA VAL A 100 26.73 -8.89 -5.53
C VAL A 100 26.26 -7.44 -5.36
N ALA A 101 25.08 -7.14 -5.88
CA ALA A 101 24.42 -5.86 -5.72
C ALA A 101 23.00 -6.03 -5.13
N ALA A 102 22.48 -5.01 -4.47
CA ALA A 102 21.10 -4.95 -4.02
C ALA A 102 20.27 -4.00 -4.86
N ILE A 103 18.96 -4.24 -4.93
CA ILE A 103 17.99 -3.22 -5.34
C ILE A 103 17.35 -2.67 -4.06
N GLY A 104 17.48 -1.35 -3.86
CA GLY A 104 16.99 -0.64 -2.68
C GLY A 104 16.90 0.85 -2.92
N SER A 105 16.80 1.63 -1.83
CA SER A 105 16.80 3.10 -1.90
C SER A 105 18.19 3.69 -1.64
N ALA A 106 18.45 4.89 -2.14
CA ALA A 106 19.71 5.61 -1.89
C ALA A 106 19.97 5.82 -0.38
N GLU A 107 18.90 6.09 0.40
CA GLU A 107 19.02 6.27 1.85
C GLU A 107 19.55 4.99 2.52
N ALA A 108 19.04 3.82 2.09
CA ALA A 108 19.55 2.55 2.60
C ALA A 108 21.03 2.30 2.23
N ALA A 109 21.47 2.76 1.05
CA ALA A 109 22.89 2.71 0.67
C ALA A 109 23.76 3.54 1.60
N ASP A 110 23.33 4.74 1.95
CA ASP A 110 24.03 5.64 2.87
C ASP A 110 24.16 5.04 4.28
N ASP A 111 23.07 4.47 4.82
CA ASP A 111 23.02 3.84 6.13
C ASP A 111 24.07 2.71 6.29
N TYR A 112 24.33 1.98 5.22
CA TYR A 112 25.29 0.87 5.21
C TYR A 112 26.64 1.22 4.54
N SER A 113 26.91 2.50 4.27
CA SER A 113 28.14 2.96 3.63
C SER A 113 28.44 2.32 2.27
N LEU A 114 27.39 1.93 1.55
CA LEU A 114 27.44 1.43 0.19
C LEU A 114 27.36 2.57 -0.84
N GLU A 115 27.40 2.25 -2.12
CA GLU A 115 27.31 3.20 -3.23
C GLU A 115 26.16 2.88 -4.15
N VAL A 116 25.44 3.93 -4.60
CA VAL A 116 24.46 3.80 -5.68
C VAL A 116 25.21 3.68 -7.00
N LEU A 117 25.24 2.47 -7.56
CA LEU A 117 25.95 2.17 -8.81
C LEU A 117 25.17 2.61 -10.05
N LYS A 118 23.83 2.58 -9.97
CA LYS A 118 22.92 3.08 -11.00
C LYS A 118 21.60 3.48 -10.36
N SER A 119 21.16 4.72 -10.60
CA SER A 119 19.91 5.24 -10.03
C SER A 119 18.71 4.97 -10.93
N ASP A 120 17.52 4.95 -10.31
CA ASP A 120 16.20 4.91 -10.96
C ASP A 120 16.07 3.78 -12.00
N ILE A 121 16.36 2.55 -11.56
CA ILE A 121 16.45 1.37 -12.43
C ILE A 121 15.11 0.67 -12.67
N ALA A 122 14.02 1.18 -12.08
CA ALA A 122 12.69 0.60 -12.28
C ALA A 122 12.21 0.78 -13.73
N THR A 123 11.60 -0.27 -14.29
CA THR A 123 11.04 -0.26 -15.65
C THR A 123 9.90 0.76 -15.79
N SER A 124 9.10 0.95 -14.73
CA SER A 124 8.04 1.95 -14.66
C SER A 124 8.44 3.07 -13.71
N ARG A 125 8.33 4.32 -14.17
CA ARG A 125 8.60 5.50 -13.34
C ARG A 125 7.45 5.88 -12.41
N ASN A 126 6.26 5.32 -12.61
CA ASN A 126 5.06 5.61 -11.83
C ASN A 126 4.88 4.57 -10.70
N ASN A 127 5.87 4.47 -9.81
CA ASN A 127 5.80 3.60 -8.65
C ASN A 127 5.52 4.43 -7.40
N THR A 128 4.25 4.50 -7.02
CA THR A 128 3.81 5.26 -5.85
C THR A 128 3.11 4.32 -4.86
N THR A 129 3.50 4.38 -3.61
CA THR A 129 2.83 3.67 -2.52
C THR A 129 2.04 4.66 -1.68
N ARG A 130 0.76 4.37 -1.48
CA ARG A 130 -0.09 5.08 -0.54
C ARG A 130 0.05 4.46 0.84
N PHE A 131 0.41 5.30 1.80
CA PHE A 131 0.45 4.97 3.21
C PHE A 131 -0.71 5.62 3.95
N VAL A 132 -1.18 4.98 4.99
CA VAL A 132 -2.12 5.56 5.94
C VAL A 132 -1.50 5.60 7.33
N SER A 133 -1.75 6.68 8.06
CA SER A 133 -1.51 6.71 9.49
C SER A 133 -2.74 6.18 10.21
N VAL A 134 -2.53 5.25 11.14
CA VAL A 134 -3.61 4.62 11.90
C VAL A 134 -3.46 4.90 13.38
N CYS A 135 -4.57 5.03 14.10
CA CYS A 135 -4.64 5.22 15.54
C CYS A 135 -5.86 4.51 16.12
N ARG A 136 -5.93 4.36 17.44
CA ARG A 136 -7.07 3.71 18.12
C ARG A 136 -8.27 4.61 18.25
N GLU A 137 -8.05 5.89 18.47
CA GLU A 137 -9.14 6.86 18.62
C GLU A 137 -9.42 7.52 17.27
N PRO A 138 -10.69 7.59 16.81
CA PRO A 138 -11.04 8.28 15.60
C PRO A 138 -10.55 9.73 15.64
N LYS A 139 -9.70 10.10 14.70
CA LYS A 139 -9.22 11.48 14.55
C LYS A 139 -9.57 11.94 13.14
N ARG A 140 -10.07 13.17 13.05
CA ARG A 140 -10.34 13.83 11.78
C ARG A 140 -9.30 14.90 11.53
N SER A 141 -8.64 14.85 10.40
CA SER A 141 -7.70 15.89 9.97
C SER A 141 -8.44 17.19 9.60
N ALA A 142 -7.80 18.32 9.81
CA ALA A 142 -8.30 19.59 9.28
C ALA A 142 -8.29 19.53 7.74
N GLY A 143 -9.46 19.83 7.11
CA GLY A 143 -9.60 19.74 5.65
C GLY A 143 -9.77 18.31 5.12
N ALA A 144 -10.16 17.37 5.97
CA ALA A 144 -10.47 16.00 5.57
C ALA A 144 -11.55 16.00 4.46
N ASP A 145 -11.22 15.41 3.31
CA ASP A 145 -12.10 15.32 2.16
C ASP A 145 -12.24 13.87 1.62
N LYS A 146 -11.62 12.92 2.33
CA LYS A 146 -11.65 11.51 2.00
C LYS A 146 -12.25 10.68 3.13
N ILE A 147 -13.17 9.80 2.78
CA ILE A 147 -13.82 8.85 3.68
C ILE A 147 -13.48 7.45 3.21
N SER A 148 -12.95 6.63 4.12
CA SER A 148 -12.77 5.19 3.85
C SER A 148 -13.76 4.38 4.69
N ILE A 149 -14.46 3.47 4.03
CA ILE A 149 -15.43 2.56 4.64
C ILE A 149 -15.17 1.12 4.25
N VAL A 150 -15.61 0.19 5.08
CA VAL A 150 -15.74 -1.21 4.73
C VAL A 150 -17.16 -1.67 5.04
N PHE A 151 -17.73 -2.48 4.15
CA PHE A 151 -19.07 -3.00 4.31
C PHE A 151 -19.24 -4.37 3.67
N SER A 152 -20.27 -5.11 4.09
CA SER A 152 -20.77 -6.29 3.38
C SER A 152 -22.21 -6.08 2.94
N THR A 153 -22.63 -6.83 1.95
CA THR A 153 -24.00 -6.86 1.47
C THR A 153 -24.43 -8.31 1.27
N GLU A 154 -25.74 -8.56 1.30
CA GLU A 154 -26.27 -9.85 0.92
C GLU A 154 -25.87 -10.20 -0.53
N ASN A 155 -25.59 -11.46 -0.80
CA ASN A 155 -25.24 -11.92 -2.14
C ASN A 155 -26.48 -12.19 -2.99
N VAL A 156 -27.26 -11.13 -3.28
CA VAL A 156 -28.45 -11.18 -4.16
C VAL A 156 -28.39 -10.11 -5.25
N PRO A 157 -29.09 -10.29 -6.36
CA PRO A 157 -29.08 -9.33 -7.47
C PRO A 157 -29.41 -7.90 -7.03
N GLY A 158 -28.55 -6.95 -7.43
CA GLY A 158 -28.69 -5.52 -7.15
C GLY A 158 -28.26 -5.06 -5.76
N SER A 159 -27.73 -5.94 -4.89
CA SER A 159 -27.29 -5.55 -3.53
C SER A 159 -26.25 -4.46 -3.55
N LEU A 160 -25.15 -4.62 -4.28
CA LEU A 160 -24.13 -3.61 -4.39
C LEU A 160 -24.66 -2.30 -5.01
N TYR A 161 -25.51 -2.38 -6.02
CA TYR A 161 -26.15 -1.20 -6.61
C TYR A 161 -26.91 -0.40 -5.55
N ARG A 162 -27.69 -1.06 -4.67
CA ARG A 162 -28.45 -0.38 -3.59
C ARG A 162 -27.56 0.35 -2.61
N VAL A 163 -26.33 -0.14 -2.40
CA VAL A 163 -25.32 0.53 -1.55
C VAL A 163 -24.71 1.73 -2.27
N LEU A 164 -24.45 1.62 -3.57
CA LEU A 164 -23.79 2.67 -4.36
C LEU A 164 -24.76 3.79 -4.81
N ALA A 165 -26.05 3.49 -4.97
CA ALA A 165 -27.02 4.47 -5.44
C ALA A 165 -27.16 5.73 -4.56
N PRO A 166 -27.17 5.64 -3.20
CA PRO A 166 -27.13 6.83 -2.34
C PRO A 166 -25.93 7.74 -2.59
N PHE A 167 -24.75 7.18 -2.85
CA PHE A 167 -23.54 7.99 -3.13
C PHE A 167 -23.73 8.79 -4.42
N ALA A 168 -24.20 8.15 -5.48
CA ALA A 168 -24.45 8.81 -6.76
C ALA A 168 -25.54 9.90 -6.67
N SER A 169 -26.60 9.66 -5.88
CA SER A 169 -27.71 10.62 -5.73
C SER A 169 -27.36 11.86 -4.89
N THR A 170 -26.25 11.81 -4.16
CA THR A 170 -25.76 12.91 -3.30
C THR A 170 -24.42 13.47 -3.77
N ASP A 171 -24.04 13.24 -5.04
CA ASP A 171 -22.79 13.69 -5.66
C ASP A 171 -21.51 13.26 -4.90
N MET A 172 -21.58 12.20 -4.09
CA MET A 172 -20.42 11.62 -3.41
C MET A 172 -19.61 10.79 -4.41
N SER A 173 -18.42 11.25 -4.76
CA SER A 173 -17.55 10.55 -5.70
C SER A 173 -16.89 9.35 -5.05
N LEU A 174 -17.15 8.15 -5.61
CA LEU A 174 -16.42 6.93 -5.27
C LEU A 174 -15.06 6.94 -5.98
N THR A 175 -13.97 6.94 -5.20
CA THR A 175 -12.59 6.99 -5.74
C THR A 175 -11.91 5.63 -5.75
N LYS A 176 -12.40 4.68 -4.93
CA LYS A 176 -11.95 3.30 -4.88
C LYS A 176 -13.11 2.39 -4.48
N ILE A 177 -13.16 1.23 -5.08
CA ILE A 177 -13.93 0.09 -4.57
C ILE A 177 -13.18 -1.20 -4.85
N GLU A 178 -13.09 -2.04 -3.85
CA GLU A 178 -12.42 -3.35 -3.93
C GLU A 178 -13.20 -4.38 -3.14
N SER A 179 -13.40 -5.56 -3.71
CA SER A 179 -14.07 -6.67 -3.06
C SER A 179 -13.07 -7.70 -2.54
N ARG A 180 -13.33 -8.23 -1.35
CA ARG A 180 -12.55 -9.30 -0.72
C ARG A 180 -13.45 -10.41 -0.24
N PRO A 181 -13.14 -11.70 -0.53
CA PRO A 181 -13.85 -12.82 0.07
C PRO A 181 -13.73 -12.80 1.60
N ILE A 182 -14.80 -13.10 2.29
CA ILE A 182 -14.79 -13.29 3.75
C ILE A 182 -14.26 -14.70 4.02
N ALA A 183 -13.19 -14.80 4.81
CA ALA A 183 -12.62 -16.10 5.16
C ALA A 183 -13.65 -16.96 5.93
N GLY A 184 -13.85 -18.19 5.48
CA GLY A 184 -14.77 -19.15 6.13
C GLY A 184 -16.25 -18.98 5.76
N SER A 185 -16.59 -18.11 4.80
CA SER A 185 -17.94 -18.02 4.22
C SER A 185 -17.96 -18.51 2.77
N ASP A 186 -19.12 -19.01 2.33
CA ASP A 186 -19.35 -19.44 0.96
C ASP A 186 -19.77 -18.24 0.10
N PHE A 187 -18.79 -17.59 -0.56
CA PHE A 187 -19.02 -16.50 -1.52
C PHE A 187 -19.60 -15.19 -0.94
N ASP A 188 -19.38 -14.90 0.34
CA ASP A 188 -19.62 -13.57 0.89
C ASP A 188 -18.40 -12.67 0.73
N TYR A 189 -18.64 -11.37 0.54
CA TYR A 189 -17.62 -10.39 0.26
C TYR A 189 -17.69 -9.19 1.19
N LEU A 190 -16.52 -8.71 1.62
CA LEU A 190 -16.32 -7.36 2.12
C LEU A 190 -15.97 -6.44 0.95
N PHE A 191 -16.50 -5.24 0.99
CA PHE A 191 -16.19 -4.16 0.05
C PHE A 191 -15.49 -3.05 0.80
N TYR A 192 -14.28 -2.72 0.37
CA TYR A 192 -13.53 -1.55 0.81
C TYR A 192 -13.77 -0.43 -0.18
N ALA A 193 -14.21 0.73 0.30
CA ALA A 193 -14.52 1.86 -0.56
C ALA A 193 -13.96 3.16 0.00
N ASP A 194 -13.40 3.97 -0.90
CA ASP A 194 -12.99 5.35 -0.63
C ASP A 194 -13.93 6.31 -1.35
N LEU A 195 -14.41 7.31 -0.64
CA LEU A 195 -15.34 8.32 -1.09
C LEU A 195 -14.73 9.71 -0.90
N LYS A 196 -15.02 10.65 -1.77
CA LYS A 196 -14.81 12.07 -1.48
C LYS A 196 -15.95 12.58 -0.62
N GLY A 197 -15.60 13.27 0.46
CA GLY A 197 -16.59 13.88 1.36
C GLY A 197 -16.05 14.12 2.75
N ASP A 198 -16.88 14.75 3.55
CA ASP A 198 -16.64 15.09 4.93
C ASP A 198 -17.79 14.57 5.80
N VAL A 199 -17.50 13.77 6.82
CA VAL A 199 -18.52 13.21 7.71
C VAL A 199 -19.26 14.28 8.53
N THR A 200 -18.78 15.52 8.57
CA THR A 200 -19.47 16.65 9.21
C THR A 200 -20.53 17.28 8.31
N ASP A 201 -20.53 16.96 7.01
CA ASP A 201 -21.64 17.34 6.11
C ASP A 201 -22.89 16.54 6.47
N PRO A 202 -24.04 17.19 6.74
CA PRO A 202 -25.27 16.51 7.14
C PRO A 202 -25.78 15.48 6.10
N VAL A 203 -25.56 15.74 4.81
CA VAL A 203 -25.99 14.82 3.73
C VAL A 203 -25.12 13.57 3.77
N VAL A 204 -23.79 13.74 3.83
CA VAL A 204 -22.83 12.64 3.94
C VAL A 204 -23.10 11.80 5.20
N ALA A 205 -23.25 12.47 6.36
CA ALA A 205 -23.56 11.81 7.63
C ALA A 205 -24.86 11.00 7.55
N GLY A 206 -25.90 11.54 6.91
CA GLY A 206 -27.19 10.88 6.71
C GLY A 206 -27.08 9.61 5.86
N VAL A 207 -26.32 9.67 4.77
CA VAL A 207 -26.07 8.51 3.90
C VAL A 207 -25.33 7.41 4.68
N LEU A 208 -24.22 7.76 5.35
CA LEU A 208 -23.41 6.78 6.10
C LEU A 208 -24.22 6.16 7.26
N ALA A 209 -25.02 6.95 7.97
CA ALA A 209 -25.90 6.46 9.03
C ALA A 209 -26.95 5.47 8.51
N THR A 210 -27.56 5.78 7.35
CA THR A 210 -28.51 4.89 6.70
C THR A 210 -27.88 3.56 6.30
N LEU A 211 -26.72 3.59 5.67
CA LEU A 211 -25.99 2.38 5.29
C LEU A 211 -25.59 1.55 6.51
N LYS A 212 -25.14 2.20 7.59
CA LYS A 212 -24.82 1.49 8.84
C LYS A 212 -26.00 0.72 9.44
N MET A 213 -27.21 1.23 9.27
CA MET A 213 -28.42 0.55 9.75
C MET A 213 -28.90 -0.58 8.83
N GLN A 214 -28.63 -0.51 7.55
CA GLN A 214 -29.16 -1.42 6.53
C GLN A 214 -28.24 -2.58 6.18
N LEU A 215 -26.92 -2.40 6.37
CA LEU A 215 -25.94 -3.39 5.93
C LEU A 215 -25.63 -4.40 7.03
N PRO A 216 -25.38 -5.68 6.68
CA PRO A 216 -24.98 -6.72 7.63
C PRO A 216 -23.69 -6.36 8.40
N CYS A 217 -22.76 -5.74 7.71
CA CYS A 217 -21.52 -5.20 8.26
C CYS A 217 -21.27 -3.80 7.68
N PHE A 218 -20.90 -2.85 8.53
CA PHE A 218 -20.47 -1.53 8.13
C PHE A 218 -19.49 -0.95 9.15
N LYS A 219 -18.35 -0.51 8.69
CA LYS A 219 -17.34 0.17 9.52
C LYS A 219 -16.82 1.42 8.78
N LEU A 220 -16.87 2.56 9.44
CA LEU A 220 -16.15 3.77 9.03
C LEU A 220 -14.70 3.62 9.47
N LEU A 221 -13.77 3.52 8.52
CA LEU A 221 -12.34 3.38 8.79
C LEU A 221 -11.68 4.72 9.11
N GLY A 222 -12.18 5.82 8.52
CA GLY A 222 -11.67 7.15 8.78
C GLY A 222 -12.27 8.22 7.85
N ASN A 223 -12.09 9.48 8.28
CA ASN A 223 -12.30 10.68 7.45
C ASN A 223 -11.05 11.56 7.58
N TYR A 224 -10.28 11.69 6.51
CA TYR A 224 -8.93 12.27 6.51
C TYR A 224 -8.60 13.00 5.20
#